data_980db1a91bae4ee5844513a3c8c15873
#
_entry.id   980db1a91bae4ee5844513a3c8c15873
#
_cell.length_a   1.000
_cell.length_b   1.000
_cell.length_c   1.000
_cell.angle_alpha   90.00
_cell.angle_beta   90.00
_cell.angle_gamma   90.00
#
_symmetry.space_group_name_H-M   'P 1'
#
loop_
_entity.id
_entity.type
_entity.pdbx_description
1 polymer ?
#
loop_
_entity_poly.entity_id
_entity_poly.type
_entity_poly.pdbx_seq_one_letter_code
_entity_poly.pdbx_strand_id
1 'polypeptide(L)'
;MDDETERNIINSRLSRTVVWNGYRMQLEIYRLDDRPGWTLEVVNEVGTSIVWDELFESDDAAEATFRETLKTEGLAAFRDEGNSFSTSTQLH
;
A
#
# COMPACT_ATOMS: atom_id res chain seq x y z
N MET A 1 29.25 -5.07 -2.85
CA MET A 1 28.81 -4.98 -2.66
C MET A 1 28.23 -4.32 -2.42
N ASP A 2 27.99 -4.27 -2.32
CA ASP A 2 27.49 -3.81 -2.09
C ASP A 2 26.66 -3.40 -1.28
N ASP A 3 26.72 -3.24 -0.66
CA ASP A 3 26.13 -3.13 0.33
C ASP A 3 25.45 -1.97 0.48
N GLU A 4 25.83 -1.01 0.10
CA GLU A 4 25.20 0.13 0.24
C GLU A 4 23.93 -0.02 -0.32
N THR A 5 23.75 -0.89 -1.07
CA THR A 5 22.50 -1.00 -1.63
C THR A 5 21.73 -1.86 -0.83
N GLU A 6 22.25 -2.33 0.22
CA GLU A 6 21.53 -3.17 0.95
C GLU A 6 20.70 -2.57 1.94
N ARG A 7 19.81 -1.74 1.69
CA ARG A 7 18.90 -1.29 2.65
C ARG A 7 17.98 -2.36 2.98
N ASN A 8 17.78 -2.64 4.19
CA ASN A 8 16.86 -3.68 4.60
C ASN A 8 15.47 -3.12 4.65
N ILE A 9 14.54 -3.87 4.17
CA ILE A 9 13.14 -3.48 4.22
C ILE A 9 12.55 -4.11 5.47
N ILE A 10 11.92 -3.29 6.29
CA ILE A 10 11.27 -3.75 7.50
C ILE A 10 9.78 -3.81 7.21
N ASN A 11 9.22 -5.01 7.20
CA ASN A 11 7.81 -5.17 6.93
C ASN A 11 7.02 -5.14 8.22
N SER A 12 5.95 -4.39 8.23
CA SER A 12 5.10 -4.33 9.39
C SER A 12 4.34 -5.63 9.51
N ARG A 13 4.08 -6.08 10.74
CA ARG A 13 3.29 -7.26 10.92
C ARG A 13 1.84 -6.98 10.57
N LEU A 14 1.50 -5.74 10.28
CA LEU A 14 0.15 -5.41 9.83
C LEU A 14 -0.02 -5.72 8.35
N SER A 15 1.06 -6.02 7.64
CA SER A 15 0.98 -6.41 6.24
C SER A 15 0.28 -7.76 6.16
N ARG A 16 -0.66 -7.89 5.24
CA ARG A 16 -1.40 -9.14 5.15
C ARG A 16 -2.31 -9.15 3.92
N THR A 17 -2.86 -10.31 3.63
CA THR A 17 -3.85 -10.40 2.58
C THR A 17 -5.19 -9.97 3.17
N VAL A 18 -5.90 -9.14 2.47
CA VAL A 18 -7.21 -8.65 2.90
C VAL A 18 -8.24 -9.08 1.86
N VAL A 19 -9.34 -9.65 2.31
CA VAL A 19 -10.42 -9.99 1.41
C VAL A 19 -11.61 -9.14 1.83
N TRP A 20 -12.11 -8.33 0.91
CA TRP A 20 -13.18 -7.41 1.22
C TRP A 20 -14.27 -7.63 0.15
N ASN A 21 -15.43 -8.03 0.58
CA ASN A 21 -16.52 -8.33 -0.33
C ASN A 21 -16.07 -9.27 -1.44
N GLY A 22 -15.28 -10.26 -1.09
CA GLY A 22 -14.83 -11.25 -2.04
C GLY A 22 -13.64 -10.82 -2.88
N TYR A 23 -13.19 -9.59 -2.76
CA TYR A 23 -12.08 -9.10 -3.56
C TYR A 23 -10.81 -9.20 -2.74
N ARG A 24 -9.78 -9.83 -3.29
CA ARG A 24 -8.55 -10.07 -2.55
C ARG A 24 -7.49 -9.02 -2.85
N MET A 25 -6.86 -8.50 -1.82
CA MET A 25 -5.81 -7.52 -1.97
C MET A 25 -4.69 -7.87 -1.04
N GLN A 26 -3.47 -7.44 -1.36
CA GLN A 26 -2.35 -7.66 -0.50
C GLN A 26 -1.97 -6.30 0.08
N LEU A 27 -2.08 -6.17 1.39
CA LEU A 27 -1.73 -4.94 2.07
C LEU A 27 -0.28 -5.03 2.47
N GLU A 28 0.53 -4.07 2.03
CA GLU A 28 1.95 -4.06 2.33
C GLU A 28 2.30 -2.76 3.02
N ILE A 29 2.81 -2.84 4.22
CA ILE A 29 3.23 -1.66 4.95
C ILE A 29 4.67 -1.90 5.34
N TYR A 30 5.57 -1.05 4.89
CA TYR A 30 6.98 -1.29 5.11
C TYR A 30 7.76 0.00 5.15
N ARG A 31 8.98 -0.06 5.63
CA ARG A 31 9.87 1.08 5.61
C ARG A 31 11.29 0.59 5.42
N LEU A 32 12.17 1.50 5.07
CA LEU A 32 13.57 1.16 4.97
C LEU A 32 14.18 1.36 6.34
N ASP A 33 15.14 0.53 6.68
CA ASP A 33 15.68 0.55 8.03
C ASP A 33 16.41 1.86 8.35
N ASP A 34 16.80 2.62 7.34
CA ASP A 34 17.50 3.87 7.57
C ASP A 34 16.57 5.06 7.41
N ARG A 35 15.28 4.87 7.32
CA ARG A 35 14.35 5.97 7.17
C ARG A 35 13.17 5.76 8.09
N PRO A 36 12.64 6.83 8.63
CA PRO A 36 11.57 6.69 9.60
C PRO A 36 10.17 6.54 9.04
N GLY A 37 9.95 6.82 7.81
CA GLY A 37 8.59 6.80 7.30
C GLY A 37 8.15 5.46 6.79
N TRP A 38 6.88 5.14 6.96
CA TRP A 38 6.31 3.89 6.49
C TRP A 38 5.60 4.10 5.16
N THR A 39 5.76 3.16 4.25
CA THR A 39 5.11 3.20 2.96
C THR A 39 3.88 2.33 3.01
N LEU A 40 2.80 2.80 2.41
CA LEU A 40 1.57 2.04 2.31
C LEU A 40 1.39 1.64 0.85
N GLU A 41 1.25 0.37 0.61
CA GLU A 41 1.07 -0.15 -0.75
C GLU A 41 -0.01 -1.22 -0.72
N VAL A 42 -0.85 -1.25 -1.72
CA VAL A 42 -1.86 -2.29 -1.85
C VAL A 42 -1.70 -2.89 -3.24
N VAL A 43 -1.58 -4.21 -3.31
CA VAL A 43 -1.48 -4.88 -4.59
C VAL A 43 -2.83 -5.54 -4.81
N ASN A 44 -3.51 -5.18 -5.87
CA ASN A 44 -4.87 -5.65 -6.06
C ASN A 44 -4.89 -7.04 -6.69
N GLU A 45 -6.09 -7.55 -6.94
CA GLU A 45 -6.25 -8.90 -7.41
C GLU A 45 -5.58 -9.18 -8.73
N VAL A 46 -5.45 -8.20 -9.59
CA VAL A 46 -4.83 -8.41 -10.87
C VAL A 46 -3.36 -8.03 -10.86
N GLY A 47 -2.81 -7.74 -9.69
CA GLY A 47 -1.38 -7.48 -9.58
C GLY A 47 -0.96 -6.03 -9.72
N THR A 48 -1.91 -5.11 -9.77
CA THR A 48 -1.55 -3.71 -9.87
C THR A 48 -1.22 -3.17 -8.48
N SER A 49 -0.13 -2.44 -8.41
CA SER A 49 0.33 -1.90 -7.16
C SER A 49 -0.10 -0.45 -7.03
N ILE A 50 -0.73 -0.13 -5.93
CA ILE A 50 -1.17 1.22 -5.65
C ILE A 50 -0.39 1.70 -4.45
N VAL A 51 0.41 2.72 -4.61
CA VAL A 51 1.31 3.19 -3.56
C VAL A 51 0.95 4.61 -3.21
N TRP A 52 0.81 4.89 -1.92
CA TRP A 52 0.53 6.25 -1.47
C TRP A 52 1.81 7.06 -1.54
N ASP A 53 1.68 8.32 -1.97
CA ASP A 53 2.82 9.17 -2.06
C ASP A 53 3.37 9.58 -0.75
N GLU A 54 2.57 9.69 0.26
CA GLU A 54 3.06 10.18 1.52
C GLU A 54 3.60 9.07 2.38
N LEU A 55 4.51 9.37 3.25
CA LEU A 55 5.01 8.41 4.21
C LEU A 55 4.26 8.63 5.51
N PHE A 56 4.03 7.54 6.24
CA PHE A 56 3.25 7.61 7.46
C PHE A 56 4.19 7.49 8.66
N GLU A 57 3.86 8.15 9.74
CA GLU A 57 4.73 8.15 10.88
C GLU A 57 4.71 6.81 11.62
N SER A 58 3.73 5.99 11.39
CA SER A 58 3.72 4.69 12.01
C SER A 58 2.99 3.72 11.11
N ASP A 59 3.20 2.44 11.34
CA ASP A 59 2.49 1.44 10.53
C ASP A 59 1.02 1.45 10.91
N ASP A 60 0.68 1.82 12.14
CA ASP A 60 -0.71 1.91 12.51
C ASP A 60 -1.39 3.03 11.73
N ALA A 61 -0.69 4.14 11.49
CA ALA A 61 -1.27 5.24 10.75
C ALA A 61 -1.50 4.82 9.29
N ALA A 62 -0.57 4.06 8.74
CA ALA A 62 -0.71 3.58 7.36
C ALA A 62 -1.91 2.64 7.27
N GLU A 63 -2.05 1.74 8.23
CA GLU A 63 -3.16 0.82 8.19
C GLU A 63 -4.48 1.55 8.37
N ALA A 64 -4.52 2.54 9.21
CA ALA A 64 -5.74 3.31 9.42
C ALA A 64 -6.16 4.01 8.13
N THR A 65 -5.18 4.52 7.38
CA THR A 65 -5.48 5.17 6.12
C THR A 65 -6.04 4.15 5.12
N PHE A 66 -5.49 2.94 5.09
CA PHE A 66 -6.01 1.92 4.21
C PHE A 66 -7.46 1.61 4.56
N ARG A 67 -7.75 1.44 5.84
CA ARG A 67 -9.09 1.11 6.24
C ARG A 67 -10.05 2.24 5.97
N GLU A 68 -9.61 3.47 6.18
CA GLU A 68 -10.46 4.60 5.94
C GLU A 68 -10.76 4.72 4.45
N THR A 69 -9.79 4.49 3.59
CA THR A 69 -9.99 4.55 2.16
C THR A 69 -10.99 3.48 1.73
N LEU A 70 -10.85 2.29 2.28
CA LEU A 70 -11.75 1.20 1.95
C LEU A 70 -13.16 1.52 2.39
N LYS A 71 -13.31 2.18 3.55
CA LYS A 71 -14.60 2.50 4.05
C LYS A 71 -15.25 3.63 3.29
N THR A 72 -14.51 4.64 2.91
CA THR A 72 -15.11 5.80 2.27
C THR A 72 -15.20 5.66 0.76
N GLU A 73 -14.24 5.01 0.13
CA GLU A 73 -14.26 4.88 -1.31
C GLU A 73 -14.54 3.48 -1.80
N GLY A 74 -14.46 2.52 -0.93
CA GLY A 74 -14.75 1.15 -1.29
C GLY A 74 -13.71 0.58 -2.22
N LEU A 75 -14.07 -0.50 -2.88
CA LEU A 75 -13.14 -1.18 -3.74
C LEU A 75 -12.77 -0.38 -4.97
N ALA A 76 -13.55 0.62 -5.30
CA ALA A 76 -13.24 1.43 -6.46
C ALA A 76 -11.85 2.05 -6.35
N ALA A 77 -11.38 2.30 -5.13
CA ALA A 77 -10.07 2.89 -4.96
C ALA A 77 -8.96 1.91 -5.31
N PHE A 78 -9.25 0.61 -5.33
CA PHE A 78 -8.21 -0.38 -5.52
C PHE A 78 -8.37 -1.21 -6.79
N ARG A 79 -9.46 -1.11 -7.48
CA ARG A 79 -9.67 -1.94 -8.64
C ARG A 79 -9.22 -1.24 -9.91
N ASP A 80 -8.81 -2.02 -10.87
CA ASP A 80 -8.45 -1.47 -12.14
C ASP A 80 -9.70 -1.46 -12.93
N GLU A 81 -10.39 -0.41 -12.92
CA GLU A 81 -11.62 -0.38 -13.57
C GLU A 81 -11.52 0.06 -14.95
N GLY A 82 -10.58 -0.17 -15.55
CA GLY A 82 -10.56 0.19 -16.87
C GLY A 82 -10.20 1.57 -17.16
N ASN A 83 -10.34 2.38 -16.38
CA ASN A 83 -10.04 3.62 -16.72
C ASN A 83 -8.89 3.94 -16.16
N SER A 84 -8.53 3.26 -15.89
CA SER A 84 -7.49 3.51 -15.31
C SER A 84 -6.59 4.33 -15.62
N PHE A 85 -6.47 4.51 -16.10
CA PHE A 85 -5.66 5.21 -16.33
C PHE A 85 -5.28 5.93 -15.48
N SER A 86 -5.53 6.07 -15.20
CA SER A 86 -5.20 6.90 -14.59
C SER A 86 -4.88 6.82 -13.52
N THR A 87 -5.10 6.38 -13.34
CA THR A 87 -5.03 6.21 -12.29
C THR A 87 -4.02 6.28 -11.54
N SER A 88 -3.39 5.60 -11.65
CA SER A 88 -2.42 5.48 -10.83
C SER A 88 -1.90 6.64 -10.46
N THR A 89 -1.73 7.29 -11.24
CA THR A 89 -1.08 8.33 -10.96
C THR A 89 -1.74 9.10 -10.14
N GLN A 90 -2.84 9.01 -10.12
CA GLN A 90 -3.44 9.81 -9.44
C GLN A 90 -3.49 9.71 -8.11
N LEU A 91 -3.15 8.80 -7.63
CA LEU A 91 -3.14 8.73 -6.29
C LEU A 91 -2.27 9.69 -5.72
N HIS A 92 -1.66 10.40 -6.45
CA HIS A 92 -0.87 11.32 -5.84
C HIS A 92 -1.32 12.63 -6.07
#